data_76116dc4de4097831bef21915636ed19
#
_entry.id   76116dc4de4097831bef21915636ed19
#
_cell.length_a   1.000
_cell.length_b   1.000
_cell.length_c   1.000
_cell.angle_alpha   90.00
_cell.angle_beta   90.00
_cell.angle_gamma   90.00
#
_symmetry.space_group_name_H-M   'P 1'
#
loop_
_entity.id
_entity.type
_entity.pdbx_description
1 polymer ?
#
loop_
_entity_poly.entity_id
_entity_poly.type
_entity_poly.pdbx_seq_one_letter_code
_entity_poly.pdbx_strand_id
1 'polypeptide(L)'
;MTGLPYRPCVGVTLINPAGLIWAGRRLDSTADAWQMPQGGIDDGEKPRAAALRELEEETGIKAERIKVLAKTHHWLTYDLPPELLGKVWGGKYRGQRQKWFLFRFDGDDSEVDIAREHPEFAAWRWIAADELLASIVPFKRAVYAKVIQSFRAHLA
;
A
#
# COMPACT_ATOMS: atom_id res chain seq x y z
N MET A 1 9.83 -17.03 19.14
CA MET A 1 9.20 -17.29 17.82
C MET A 1 7.73 -17.52 18.00
N THR A 2 6.92 -16.91 17.15
CA THR A 2 5.47 -17.01 17.29
C THR A 2 4.89 -18.27 16.66
N GLY A 3 5.57 -18.88 15.69
CA GLY A 3 5.00 -19.96 14.89
C GLY A 3 3.83 -19.56 14.00
N LEU A 4 3.43 -18.27 14.03
CA LEU A 4 2.32 -17.77 13.24
C LEU A 4 2.74 -17.51 11.78
N PRO A 5 1.81 -17.66 10.82
CA PRO A 5 2.11 -17.35 9.43
C PRO A 5 2.10 -15.84 9.17
N TYR A 6 2.61 -15.46 8.00
CA TYR A 6 2.44 -14.11 7.47
C TYR A 6 1.12 -14.02 6.71
N ARG A 7 0.44 -12.88 6.84
CA ARG A 7 -0.78 -12.60 6.08
C ARG A 7 -0.40 -12.20 4.65
N PRO A 8 -0.91 -12.92 3.61
CA PRO A 8 -0.60 -12.54 2.22
C PRO A 8 -1.36 -11.27 1.82
N CYS A 9 -0.60 -10.28 1.36
CA CYS A 9 -1.14 -8.96 1.02
C CYS A 9 -0.52 -8.41 -0.24
N VAL A 10 -1.12 -7.37 -0.76
CA VAL A 10 -0.60 -6.58 -1.87
C VAL A 10 -0.46 -5.13 -1.44
N GLY A 11 0.43 -4.41 -2.11
CA GLY A 11 0.54 -2.98 -1.99
C GLY A 11 0.60 -2.34 -3.37
N VAL A 12 0.20 -1.09 -3.45
CA VAL A 12 0.17 -0.34 -4.70
C VAL A 12 1.01 0.92 -4.56
N THR A 13 2.03 1.03 -5.41
CA THR A 13 2.71 2.29 -5.64
C THR A 13 2.05 2.91 -6.86
N LEU A 14 1.15 3.85 -6.63
CA LEU A 14 0.44 4.56 -7.68
C LEU A 14 1.14 5.88 -7.91
N ILE A 15 1.56 6.13 -9.16
CA ILE A 15 2.24 7.37 -9.51
C ILE A 15 1.44 8.17 -10.52
N ASN A 16 1.60 9.50 -10.45
CA ASN A 16 1.09 10.40 -11.48
C ASN A 16 2.14 10.56 -12.59
N PRO A 17 1.83 11.28 -13.69
CA PRO A 17 2.80 11.48 -14.76
C PRO A 17 4.10 12.17 -14.32
N ALA A 18 4.09 12.93 -13.23
CA ALA A 18 5.29 13.56 -12.68
C ALA A 18 6.13 12.61 -11.83
N GLY A 19 5.68 11.36 -11.62
CA GLY A 19 6.42 10.38 -10.82
C GLY A 19 6.23 10.52 -9.32
N LEU A 20 5.27 11.33 -8.88
CA LEU A 20 4.92 11.44 -7.47
C LEU A 20 3.98 10.30 -7.06
N ILE A 21 4.06 9.90 -5.81
CA ILE A 21 3.36 8.72 -5.28
C ILE A 21 2.07 9.14 -4.56
N TRP A 22 1.00 8.40 -4.81
CA TRP A 22 -0.24 8.57 -4.06
C TRP A 22 -0.07 8.07 -2.64
N ALA A 23 -0.37 8.91 -1.68
CA ALA A 23 -0.32 8.54 -0.27
C ALA A 23 -1.56 9.06 0.46
N GLY A 24 -2.05 8.25 1.39
CA GLY A 24 -3.19 8.58 2.23
C GLY A 24 -2.80 8.58 3.70
N ARG A 25 -3.49 9.41 4.47
CA ARG A 25 -3.39 9.42 5.92
C ARG A 25 -4.57 8.67 6.50
N ARG A 26 -4.30 7.66 7.34
CA ARG A 26 -5.34 6.78 7.85
C ARG A 26 -6.31 7.52 8.78
N LEU A 27 -7.59 7.13 8.68
CA LEU A 27 -8.65 7.64 9.57
C LEU A 27 -8.46 7.23 11.02
N ASP A 28 -7.93 6.01 11.24
CA ASP A 28 -7.83 5.40 12.57
C ASP A 28 -6.53 5.76 13.29
N SER A 29 -5.75 6.68 12.75
CA SER A 29 -4.47 7.07 13.34
C SER A 29 -4.45 8.56 13.66
N THR A 30 -3.87 8.90 14.83
CA THR A 30 -3.59 10.28 15.20
C THR A 30 -2.20 10.71 14.71
N ALA A 31 -1.38 9.76 14.25
CA ALA A 31 -0.07 10.06 13.71
C ALA A 31 -0.20 10.70 12.32
N ASP A 32 0.71 11.64 12.03
CA ASP A 32 0.80 12.26 10.70
C ASP A 32 1.63 11.36 9.79
N ALA A 33 1.17 10.12 9.64
CA ALA A 33 1.83 9.09 8.83
C ALA A 33 1.08 8.91 7.51
N TRP A 34 1.83 8.95 6.42
CA TRP A 34 1.31 8.79 5.07
C TRP A 34 1.69 7.42 4.56
N GLN A 35 0.77 6.73 3.91
CA GLN A 35 1.01 5.38 3.42
C GLN A 35 0.38 5.15 2.05
N MET A 36 0.94 4.17 1.34
CA MET A 36 0.41 3.70 0.07
C MET A 36 -0.77 2.75 0.29
N PRO A 37 -1.67 2.60 -0.71
CA PRO A 37 -2.75 1.62 -0.61
C PRO A 37 -2.23 0.20 -0.44
N GLN A 38 -2.90 -0.59 0.38
CA GLN A 38 -2.56 -1.99 0.60
C GLN A 38 -3.76 -2.75 1.13
N GLY A 39 -3.73 -4.06 0.97
CA GLY A 39 -4.78 -4.91 1.52
C GLY A 39 -4.50 -6.39 1.34
N GLY A 40 -5.38 -7.22 1.87
CA GLY A 40 -5.23 -8.67 1.82
C GLY A 40 -5.55 -9.26 0.44
N ILE A 41 -4.94 -10.40 0.16
CA ILE A 41 -5.28 -11.22 -1.01
C ILE A 41 -6.32 -12.23 -0.55
N ASP A 42 -7.46 -12.29 -1.25
CA ASP A 42 -8.51 -13.26 -0.95
C ASP A 42 -8.11 -14.64 -1.48
N ASP A 43 -8.70 -15.68 -0.89
CA ASP A 43 -8.44 -17.06 -1.31
C ASP A 43 -8.72 -17.23 -2.80
N GLY A 44 -7.72 -17.75 -3.53
CA GLY A 44 -7.82 -17.97 -4.97
C GLY A 44 -7.65 -16.72 -5.82
N GLU A 45 -7.48 -15.56 -5.21
CA GLU A 45 -7.30 -14.31 -5.94
C GLU A 45 -5.84 -14.15 -6.36
N LYS A 46 -5.62 -13.69 -7.60
CA LYS A 46 -4.26 -13.36 -8.07
C LYS A 46 -3.80 -12.05 -7.47
N PRO A 47 -2.50 -11.90 -7.14
CA PRO A 47 -2.00 -10.66 -6.53
C PRO A 47 -2.34 -9.39 -7.31
N ARG A 48 -2.21 -9.40 -8.64
CA ARG A 48 -2.53 -8.20 -9.43
C ARG A 48 -4.02 -7.83 -9.35
N ALA A 49 -4.90 -8.83 -9.37
CA ALA A 49 -6.33 -8.59 -9.23
C ALA A 49 -6.64 -8.02 -7.85
N ALA A 50 -5.99 -8.54 -6.81
CA ALA A 50 -6.12 -8.00 -5.45
C ALA A 50 -5.65 -6.54 -5.38
N ALA A 51 -4.52 -6.22 -6.03
CA ALA A 51 -4.00 -4.86 -6.04
C ALA A 51 -4.97 -3.88 -6.70
N LEU A 52 -5.56 -4.25 -7.83
CA LEU A 52 -6.55 -3.42 -8.51
C LEU A 52 -7.83 -3.26 -7.68
N ARG A 53 -8.28 -4.33 -7.05
CA ARG A 53 -9.46 -4.30 -6.17
C ARG A 53 -9.23 -3.39 -4.97
N GLU A 54 -8.10 -3.56 -4.28
CA GLU A 54 -7.78 -2.74 -3.11
C GLU A 54 -7.62 -1.27 -3.48
N LEU A 55 -7.00 -0.97 -4.62
CA LEU A 55 -6.88 0.39 -5.09
C LEU A 55 -8.26 1.03 -5.29
N GLU A 56 -9.18 0.33 -5.94
CA GLU A 56 -10.52 0.86 -6.17
C GLU A 56 -11.29 1.02 -4.85
N GLU A 57 -11.20 0.03 -3.96
CA GLU A 57 -11.87 0.10 -2.65
C GLU A 57 -11.40 1.29 -1.83
N GLU A 58 -10.12 1.59 -1.86
CA GLU A 58 -9.53 2.63 -1.01
C GLU A 58 -9.55 4.02 -1.64
N THR A 59 -9.47 4.11 -2.97
CA THR A 59 -9.30 5.40 -3.66
C THR A 59 -10.37 5.73 -4.69
N GLY A 60 -11.23 4.76 -5.03
CA GLY A 60 -12.20 4.93 -6.10
C GLY A 60 -11.64 4.87 -7.50
N ILE A 61 -10.32 4.70 -7.65
CA ILE A 61 -9.67 4.66 -8.97
C ILE A 61 -9.90 3.29 -9.61
N LYS A 62 -10.47 3.30 -10.82
CA LYS A 62 -10.81 2.08 -11.55
C LYS A 62 -9.63 1.58 -12.38
N ALA A 63 -9.65 0.27 -12.66
CA ALA A 63 -8.59 -0.40 -13.42
C ALA A 63 -8.36 0.22 -14.80
N GLU A 64 -9.41 0.76 -15.45
CA GLU A 64 -9.31 1.38 -16.77
C GLU A 64 -8.43 2.62 -16.78
N ARG A 65 -8.20 3.24 -15.62
CA ARG A 65 -7.36 4.43 -15.48
C ARG A 65 -5.92 4.11 -15.11
N ILE A 66 -5.56 2.81 -15.09
CA ILE A 66 -4.27 2.35 -14.58
C ILE A 66 -3.48 1.70 -15.70
N LYS A 67 -2.18 2.04 -15.78
CA LYS A 67 -1.21 1.31 -16.57
C LYS A 67 -0.26 0.60 -15.62
N VAL A 68 -0.15 -0.72 -15.74
CA VAL A 68 0.78 -1.51 -14.94
C VAL A 68 2.19 -1.31 -15.49
N LEU A 69 3.11 -0.81 -14.67
CA LEU A 69 4.48 -0.53 -15.10
C LEU A 69 5.47 -1.58 -14.61
N ALA A 70 5.29 -2.10 -13.39
CA ALA A 70 6.23 -3.04 -12.79
C ALA A 70 5.60 -3.73 -11.59
N LYS A 71 6.31 -4.73 -11.07
CA LYS A 71 5.94 -5.43 -9.82
C LYS A 71 7.20 -5.93 -9.15
N THR A 72 7.12 -6.18 -7.83
CA THR A 72 8.20 -6.87 -7.13
C THR A 72 8.14 -8.37 -7.46
N HIS A 73 9.31 -8.98 -7.64
CA HIS A 73 9.39 -10.41 -7.98
C HIS A 73 9.33 -11.30 -6.74
N HIS A 74 9.74 -10.77 -5.59
CA HIS A 74 9.79 -11.52 -4.34
C HIS A 74 8.76 -11.00 -3.35
N TRP A 75 8.34 -11.86 -2.43
CA TRP A 75 7.54 -11.44 -1.29
C TRP A 75 8.40 -10.59 -0.36
N LEU A 76 7.88 -9.44 0.04
CA LEU A 76 8.51 -8.59 1.04
C LEU A 76 7.75 -8.77 2.35
N THR A 77 8.47 -9.00 3.43
CA THR A 77 7.84 -9.29 4.73
C THR A 77 8.17 -8.23 5.76
N TYR A 78 7.23 -8.02 6.67
CA TYR A 78 7.51 -7.34 7.93
C TYR A 78 6.81 -8.08 9.06
N ASP A 79 7.41 -8.03 10.25
CA ASP A 79 6.82 -8.58 11.46
C ASP A 79 6.13 -7.47 12.24
N LEU A 80 5.02 -7.80 12.88
CA LEU A 80 4.35 -6.88 13.78
C LEU A 80 5.26 -6.60 14.98
N PRO A 81 5.29 -5.34 15.47
CA PRO A 81 5.96 -5.07 16.73
C PRO A 81 5.26 -5.84 17.87
N PRO A 82 6.00 -6.18 18.94
CA PRO A 82 5.46 -7.01 20.04
C PRO A 82 4.13 -6.48 20.61
N GLU A 83 3.96 -5.17 20.69
CA GLU A 83 2.76 -4.55 21.24
C GLU A 83 1.50 -4.75 20.37
N LEU A 84 1.66 -5.11 19.09
CA LEU A 84 0.55 -5.39 18.19
C LEU A 84 0.34 -6.88 17.96
N LEU A 85 1.36 -7.69 18.26
CA LEU A 85 1.30 -9.14 18.05
C LEU A 85 0.19 -9.74 18.93
N GLY A 86 -0.68 -10.53 18.32
CA GLY A 86 -1.82 -11.13 19.01
C GLY A 86 -3.04 -10.23 19.12
N LYS A 87 -2.95 -8.96 18.71
CA LYS A 87 -4.05 -7.99 18.85
C LYS A 87 -4.74 -7.65 17.52
N VAL A 88 -3.96 -7.57 16.42
CA VAL A 88 -4.53 -7.25 15.12
C VAL A 88 -4.84 -8.54 14.37
N TRP A 89 -5.78 -8.48 13.41
CA TRP A 89 -6.21 -9.60 12.58
C TRP A 89 -6.60 -10.85 13.40
N GLY A 90 -7.20 -10.64 14.58
CA GLY A 90 -7.60 -11.72 15.44
C GLY A 90 -6.46 -12.54 16.05
N GLY A 91 -5.25 -12.00 16.05
CA GLY A 91 -4.06 -12.66 16.57
C GLY A 91 -3.53 -13.80 15.70
N LYS A 92 -3.98 -13.91 14.44
CA LYS A 92 -3.69 -15.06 13.58
C LYS A 92 -2.35 -14.97 12.86
N TYR A 93 -1.73 -13.79 12.77
CA TYR A 93 -0.56 -13.58 11.93
C TYR A 93 0.57 -12.89 12.70
N ARG A 94 1.80 -13.18 12.30
CA ARG A 94 3.00 -12.52 12.85
C ARG A 94 3.34 -11.21 12.14
N GLY A 95 2.77 -10.99 10.97
CA GLY A 95 3.03 -9.84 10.13
C GLY A 95 2.42 -10.06 8.76
N GLN A 96 2.97 -9.40 7.76
CA GLN A 96 2.52 -9.55 6.38
C GLN A 96 3.64 -9.98 5.46
N ARG A 97 3.32 -10.76 4.43
CA ARG A 97 4.13 -10.91 3.23
C ARG A 97 3.40 -10.21 2.10
N GLN A 98 4.14 -9.41 1.32
CA GLN A 98 3.53 -8.48 0.38
C GLN A 98 4.13 -8.59 -1.01
N LYS A 99 3.27 -8.52 -2.02
CA LYS A 99 3.65 -8.27 -3.41
C LYS A 99 3.26 -6.83 -3.72
N TRP A 100 4.17 -6.08 -4.34
CA TRP A 100 3.95 -4.68 -4.66
C TRP A 100 3.88 -4.48 -6.16
N PHE A 101 2.99 -3.57 -6.58
CA PHE A 101 2.76 -3.22 -7.98
C PHE A 101 2.98 -1.73 -8.17
N LEU A 102 3.62 -1.39 -9.29
CA LEU A 102 3.77 -0.01 -9.70
C LEU A 102 2.76 0.28 -10.81
N PHE A 103 1.80 1.15 -10.52
CA PHE A 103 0.76 1.56 -11.45
C PHE A 103 0.92 3.04 -11.75
N ARG A 104 0.72 3.44 -13.03
CA ARG A 104 0.60 4.84 -13.39
C ARG A 104 -0.87 5.21 -13.53
N PHE A 105 -1.26 6.30 -12.89
CA PHE A 105 -2.61 6.83 -13.00
C PHE A 105 -2.70 7.75 -14.22
N ASP A 106 -3.57 7.40 -15.17
CA ASP A 106 -3.79 8.15 -16.40
C ASP A 106 -5.11 8.92 -16.37
N GLY A 107 -5.63 9.21 -15.19
CA GLY A 107 -6.86 9.96 -15.00
C GLY A 107 -6.63 11.32 -14.38
N ASP A 108 -7.72 11.96 -13.97
CA ASP A 108 -7.72 13.25 -13.31
C ASP A 108 -7.88 13.07 -11.80
N ASP A 109 -7.30 13.99 -11.02
CA ASP A 109 -7.38 13.93 -9.55
C ASP A 109 -8.83 13.93 -9.04
N SER A 110 -9.76 14.51 -9.79
CA SER A 110 -11.19 14.50 -9.44
C SER A 110 -11.79 13.09 -9.41
N GLU A 111 -11.11 12.10 -10.01
CA GLU A 111 -11.57 10.71 -10.00
C GLU A 111 -11.21 10.00 -8.69
N VAL A 112 -10.36 10.60 -7.86
CA VAL A 112 -10.00 10.02 -6.55
C VAL A 112 -11.12 10.33 -5.57
N ASP A 113 -11.61 9.27 -4.93
CA ASP A 113 -12.68 9.37 -3.93
C ASP A 113 -12.33 8.46 -2.75
N ILE A 114 -11.86 9.06 -1.66
CA ILE A 114 -11.51 8.32 -0.43
C ILE A 114 -12.70 8.17 0.52
N ALA A 115 -13.83 8.83 0.23
CA ALA A 115 -15.07 8.70 1.01
C ALA A 115 -15.86 7.48 0.52
N ARG A 116 -15.26 6.30 0.67
CA ARG A 116 -15.83 5.04 0.22
C ARG A 116 -16.75 4.44 1.30
N GLU A 117 -17.40 3.32 0.96
CA GLU A 117 -18.31 2.63 1.88
C GLU A 117 -17.60 2.22 3.18
N HIS A 118 -16.36 1.76 3.07
CA HIS A 118 -15.51 1.44 4.22
C HIS A 118 -14.23 2.28 4.15
N PRO A 119 -14.30 3.56 4.53
CA PRO A 119 -13.18 4.47 4.30
C PRO A 119 -11.94 4.11 5.14
N GLU A 120 -10.78 4.18 4.50
CA GLU A 120 -9.49 3.93 5.15
C GLU A 120 -8.75 5.23 5.45
N PHE A 121 -8.98 6.27 4.66
CA PHE A 121 -8.16 7.48 4.67
C PHE A 121 -8.98 8.74 4.97
N ALA A 122 -8.38 9.65 5.75
CA ALA A 122 -8.94 10.96 6.06
C ALA A 122 -8.54 12.02 5.04
N ALA A 123 -7.38 11.81 4.37
CA ALA A 123 -6.81 12.74 3.40
C ALA A 123 -5.89 11.98 2.46
N TRP A 124 -5.60 12.58 1.31
CA TRP A 124 -4.63 12.02 0.37
C TRP A 124 -3.85 13.12 -0.33
N ARG A 125 -2.70 12.78 -0.86
CA ARG A 125 -1.90 13.69 -1.69
C ARG A 125 -0.90 12.92 -2.55
N TRP A 126 -0.36 13.59 -3.55
CA TRP A 126 0.82 13.12 -4.27
C TRP A 126 2.06 13.56 -3.50
N ILE A 127 3.00 12.64 -3.29
CA ILE A 127 4.13 12.85 -2.38
C ILE A 127 5.40 12.29 -3.02
N ALA A 128 6.53 12.95 -2.76
CA ALA A 128 7.83 12.43 -3.20
C ALA A 128 8.22 11.20 -2.38
N ALA A 129 8.98 10.29 -2.99
CA ALA A 129 9.36 9.03 -2.36
C ALA A 129 10.09 9.23 -1.03
N ASP A 130 11.02 10.18 -0.97
CA ASP A 130 11.79 10.41 0.26
C ASP A 130 10.91 10.97 1.39
N GLU A 131 9.95 11.80 1.04
CA GLU A 131 9.00 12.34 2.02
C GLU A 131 8.09 11.24 2.55
N LEU A 132 7.61 10.36 1.68
CA LEU A 132 6.81 9.21 2.07
C LEU A 132 7.59 8.31 3.03
N LEU A 133 8.84 8.00 2.70
CA LEU A 133 9.68 7.15 3.52
C LEU A 133 9.94 7.76 4.90
N ALA A 134 10.08 9.08 4.97
CA ALA A 134 10.28 9.77 6.24
C ALA A 134 9.02 9.74 7.12
N SER A 135 7.82 9.68 6.53
CA SER A 135 6.56 9.81 7.27
C SER A 135 5.91 8.48 7.64
N ILE A 136 6.29 7.37 6.99
CA ILE A 136 5.67 6.07 7.27
C ILE A 136 5.98 5.59 8.69
N VAL A 137 5.06 4.83 9.30
CA VAL A 137 5.29 4.25 10.62
C VAL A 137 6.56 3.39 10.62
N PRO A 138 7.35 3.43 11.71
CA PRO A 138 8.69 2.84 11.70
C PRO A 138 8.77 1.37 11.31
N PHE A 139 7.83 0.53 11.75
CA PHE A 139 7.94 -0.91 11.48
C PHE A 139 7.67 -1.28 10.01
N LYS A 140 7.15 -0.35 9.20
CA LYS A 140 6.95 -0.55 7.75
C LYS A 140 8.06 0.08 6.91
N ARG A 141 8.95 0.86 7.53
CA ARG A 141 9.94 1.65 6.78
C ARG A 141 10.88 0.78 5.94
N ALA A 142 11.33 -0.35 6.47
CA ALA A 142 12.25 -1.23 5.74
C ALA A 142 11.60 -1.78 4.45
N VAL A 143 10.34 -2.17 4.52
CA VAL A 143 9.60 -2.64 3.32
C VAL A 143 9.43 -1.50 2.33
N TYR A 144 9.02 -0.33 2.80
CA TYR A 144 8.84 0.85 1.93
C TYR A 144 10.13 1.23 1.22
N ALA A 145 11.28 1.16 1.94
CA ALA A 145 12.59 1.43 1.34
C ALA A 145 12.89 0.47 0.18
N LYS A 146 12.58 -0.82 0.36
CA LYS A 146 12.79 -1.82 -0.69
C LYS A 146 11.86 -1.60 -1.87
N VAL A 147 10.61 -1.24 -1.62
CA VAL A 147 9.62 -0.94 -2.68
C VAL A 147 10.10 0.27 -3.51
N ILE A 148 10.47 1.34 -2.83
CA ILE A 148 10.97 2.55 -3.49
C ILE A 148 12.21 2.24 -4.31
N GLN A 149 13.15 1.48 -3.77
CA GLN A 149 14.35 1.07 -4.49
C GLN A 149 13.99 0.27 -5.75
N SER A 150 13.05 -0.66 -5.65
CA SER A 150 12.60 -1.49 -6.78
C SER A 150 12.03 -0.66 -7.92
N PHE A 151 11.35 0.44 -7.60
CA PHE A 151 10.64 1.26 -8.59
C PHE A 151 11.32 2.59 -8.87
N ARG A 152 12.52 2.82 -8.35
CA ARG A 152 13.22 4.12 -8.38
C ARG A 152 13.30 4.73 -9.78
N ALA A 153 13.50 3.91 -10.82
CA ALA A 153 13.64 4.39 -12.20
C ALA A 153 12.38 5.12 -12.70
N HIS A 154 11.22 4.88 -12.09
CA HIS A 154 9.95 5.48 -12.49
C HIS A 154 9.53 6.65 -11.60
N LEU A 155 10.24 6.88 -10.50
CA LEU A 155 9.87 7.88 -9.50
C LEU A 155 10.55 9.22 -9.74
N ALA A 156 9.88 10.28 -9.31
CA ALA A 156 10.44 11.63 -9.37
C ALA A 156 11.65 11.77 -8.43
#